data_5bef6f9e45b80c585c510c0e1aa43ecf
#
_entry.id   5bef6f9e45b80c585c510c0e1aa43ecf
#
_cell.length_a   1.000
_cell.length_b   1.000
_cell.length_c   1.000
_cell.angle_alpha   90.00
_cell.angle_beta   90.00
_cell.angle_gamma   90.00
#
_symmetry.space_group_name_H-M   'P 1'
#
loop_
_entity.id
_entity.type
_entity.pdbx_description
1 polymer ?
#
loop_
_entity_poly.entity_id
_entity_poly.type
_entity_poly.pdbx_seq_one_letter_code
_entity_poly.pdbx_strand_id
1 'polypeptide(L)'
;NYLTNKFFKSFYSYCKEHNHCSVDKLETIEILKYEQGGCYVEHTDHFHAIPRTLSGIFFLNNDYEGGELVFNFDNRDYIIEKKPNRFIVWPSNFLFPHRVNKVTKGVRYSVVTWIL
;
A
#
# COMPACT_ATOMS: atom_id res chain seq x y z
N ASN A 1 1.79 -19.26 -1.50
CA ASN A 1 0.93 -19.25 -0.32
C ASN A 1 -0.30 -18.37 -0.53
N TYR A 2 -1.16 -18.29 0.47
CA TYR A 2 -2.44 -17.56 0.40
C TYR A 2 -2.25 -16.06 0.09
N LEU A 3 -1.37 -15.39 0.82
CA LEU A 3 -1.11 -13.96 0.64
C LEU A 3 -0.48 -13.67 -0.71
N THR A 4 0.49 -14.45 -1.11
CA THR A 4 1.14 -14.32 -2.43
C THR A 4 0.12 -14.40 -3.55
N ASN A 5 -0.77 -15.39 -3.50
CA ASN A 5 -1.82 -15.57 -4.50
C ASN A 5 -2.80 -14.40 -4.51
N LYS A 6 -3.18 -13.89 -3.35
CA LYS A 6 -4.06 -12.72 -3.22
C LYS A 6 -3.45 -11.48 -3.84
N PHE A 7 -2.16 -11.22 -3.58
CA PHE A 7 -1.47 -10.07 -4.17
C PHE A 7 -1.33 -10.22 -5.68
N PHE A 8 -0.96 -11.40 -6.18
CA PHE A 8 -0.88 -11.63 -7.62
C PHE A 8 -2.20 -11.36 -8.32
N LYS A 9 -3.30 -11.84 -7.76
CA LYS A 9 -4.65 -11.61 -8.32
C LYS A 9 -4.98 -10.12 -8.34
N SER A 10 -4.66 -9.39 -7.28
CA SER A 10 -4.93 -7.95 -7.19
C SER A 10 -4.10 -7.16 -8.18
N PHE A 11 -2.82 -7.43 -8.28
CA PHE A 11 -1.95 -6.80 -9.27
C PHE A 11 -2.34 -7.14 -10.70
N TYR A 12 -2.68 -8.39 -10.94
CA TYR A 12 -3.11 -8.84 -12.26
C TYR A 12 -4.41 -8.16 -12.70
N SER A 13 -5.38 -8.05 -11.80
CA SER A 13 -6.63 -7.32 -12.07
C SER A 13 -6.37 -5.85 -12.40
N TYR A 14 -5.48 -5.21 -11.66
CA TYR A 14 -5.08 -3.82 -11.94
C TYR A 14 -4.47 -3.69 -13.34
N CYS A 15 -3.56 -4.58 -13.69
CA CYS A 15 -2.89 -4.53 -14.99
C CYS A 15 -3.83 -4.81 -16.16
N LYS A 16 -4.90 -5.54 -15.96
CA LYS A 16 -5.93 -5.74 -17.00
C LYS A 16 -6.67 -4.47 -17.35
N GLU A 17 -6.78 -3.55 -16.40
CA GLU A 17 -7.47 -2.27 -16.60
C GLU A 17 -6.55 -1.17 -17.14
N HIS A 18 -5.26 -1.41 -17.13
CA HIS A 18 -4.25 -0.42 -17.52
C HIS A 18 -3.30 -0.98 -18.55
N ASN A 19 -3.33 -0.40 -19.74
CA ASN A 19 -2.42 -0.77 -20.84
C ASN A 19 -0.96 -0.50 -20.45
N HIS A 20 -0.06 -1.33 -20.95
CA HIS A 20 1.39 -1.21 -20.71
C HIS A 20 1.81 -1.50 -19.27
N CYS A 21 0.91 -2.00 -18.45
CA CYS A 21 1.21 -2.48 -17.11
C CYS A 21 1.32 -4.01 -17.15
N SER A 22 2.35 -4.56 -16.53
CA SER A 22 2.54 -6.01 -16.47
C SER A 22 2.98 -6.41 -15.08
N VAL A 23 2.54 -7.60 -14.65
CA VAL A 23 3.00 -8.22 -13.42
C VAL A 23 4.26 -9.02 -13.76
N ASP A 24 5.37 -8.60 -13.22
CA ASP A 24 6.65 -9.27 -13.44
C ASP A 24 7.08 -9.96 -12.14
N LYS A 25 7.91 -9.34 -11.35
CA LYS A 25 8.50 -9.96 -10.17
C LYS A 25 7.92 -9.35 -8.88
N LEU A 26 7.35 -10.21 -8.04
CA LEU A 26 6.84 -9.81 -6.73
C LEU A 26 7.99 -9.77 -5.71
N GLU A 27 8.08 -8.68 -4.96
CA GLU A 27 9.01 -8.60 -3.84
C GLU A 27 8.54 -9.46 -2.65
N THR A 28 9.39 -9.57 -1.64
CA THR A 28 9.04 -10.23 -0.39
C THR A 28 7.85 -9.53 0.26
N ILE A 29 6.89 -10.30 0.71
CA ILE A 29 5.73 -9.78 1.43
C ILE A 29 6.16 -9.38 2.84
N GLU A 30 5.79 -8.15 3.25
CA GLU A 30 6.11 -7.63 4.56
C GLU A 30 4.83 -7.42 5.37
N ILE A 31 4.85 -7.87 6.62
CA ILE A 31 3.76 -7.61 7.56
C ILE A 31 4.18 -6.43 8.42
N LEU A 32 3.37 -5.39 8.44
CA LEU A 32 3.62 -4.16 9.18
C LEU A 32 2.71 -4.07 10.39
N LYS A 33 3.31 -3.73 11.53
CA LYS A 33 2.61 -3.48 12.77
C LYS A 33 2.91 -2.05 13.22
N TYR A 34 1.87 -1.25 13.35
CA TYR A 34 1.97 0.13 13.85
C TYR A 34 1.27 0.21 15.20
N GLU A 35 2.06 0.39 16.24
CA GLU A 35 1.54 0.64 17.60
C GLU A 35 1.20 2.13 17.75
N GLN A 36 0.63 2.51 18.90
CA GLN A 36 0.33 3.90 19.20
C GLN A 36 1.57 4.77 19.01
N GLY A 37 1.42 5.85 18.23
CA GLY A 37 2.50 6.74 17.84
C GLY A 37 3.19 6.35 16.55
N GLY A 38 2.97 5.14 16.04
CA GLY A 38 3.54 4.68 14.77
C GLY A 38 2.97 5.45 13.59
N CYS A 39 3.83 5.79 12.66
CA CYS A 39 3.45 6.53 11.44
C CYS A 39 4.48 6.27 10.35
N TYR A 40 4.19 6.75 9.15
CA TYR A 40 5.15 6.75 8.06
C TYR A 40 5.03 8.08 7.32
N VAL A 41 6.14 8.79 7.21
CA VAL A 41 6.17 10.10 6.54
C VAL A 41 5.85 9.97 5.05
N GLU A 42 5.38 11.05 4.46
CA GLU A 42 5.05 11.07 3.04
C GLU A 42 6.25 10.70 2.19
N HIS A 43 6.05 9.77 1.26
CA HIS A 43 7.08 9.22 0.39
C HIS A 43 6.47 8.62 -0.86
N THR A 44 7.32 8.29 -1.82
CA THR A 44 6.97 7.43 -2.96
C THR A 44 7.76 6.13 -2.85
N ASP A 45 7.26 5.06 -3.46
CA ASP A 45 7.84 3.74 -3.27
C ASP A 45 8.94 3.39 -4.27
N HIS A 46 8.91 4.03 -5.45
CA HIS A 46 9.91 3.80 -6.48
C HIS A 46 11.18 4.58 -6.16
N PHE A 47 12.33 3.91 -6.24
CA PHE A 47 13.62 4.59 -6.26
C PHE A 47 14.59 3.84 -7.18
N HIS A 48 15.64 4.54 -7.59
CA HIS A 48 16.56 4.04 -8.61
C HIS A 48 17.16 2.67 -8.25
N ALA A 49 17.55 2.47 -7.01
CA ALA A 49 18.15 1.23 -6.54
C ALA A 49 17.15 0.06 -6.48
N ILE A 50 15.87 0.36 -6.27
CA ILE A 50 14.80 -0.64 -6.23
C ILE A 50 13.66 -0.10 -7.11
N PRO A 51 13.64 -0.47 -8.41
CA PRO A 51 12.70 0.11 -9.37
C PRO A 51 11.32 -0.55 -9.28
N ARG A 52 10.54 -0.16 -8.30
CA ARG A 52 9.18 -0.64 -8.09
C ARG A 52 8.22 -0.04 -9.11
N THR A 53 7.36 -0.87 -9.68
CA THR A 53 6.36 -0.49 -10.68
C THR A 53 4.99 -0.30 -10.04
N LEU A 54 4.56 -1.27 -9.24
CA LEU A 54 3.27 -1.23 -8.53
C LEU A 54 3.49 -1.51 -7.06
N SER A 55 2.71 -0.83 -6.24
CA SER A 55 2.62 -1.04 -4.80
C SER A 55 1.28 -1.65 -4.45
N GLY A 56 1.26 -2.53 -3.46
CA GLY A 56 0.04 -3.14 -2.97
C GLY A 56 0.03 -3.23 -1.46
N ILE A 57 -1.14 -2.95 -0.87
CA ILE A 57 -1.36 -3.09 0.56
C ILE A 57 -2.65 -3.85 0.81
N PHE A 58 -2.62 -4.69 1.82
CA PHE A 58 -3.78 -5.43 2.30
C PHE A 58 -3.99 -5.09 3.77
N PHE A 59 -5.16 -4.53 4.08
CA PHE A 59 -5.52 -4.17 5.44
C PHE A 59 -6.01 -5.40 6.20
N LEU A 60 -5.39 -5.67 7.35
CA LEU A 60 -5.77 -6.82 8.18
C LEU A 60 -6.83 -6.47 9.21
N ASN A 61 -6.88 -5.21 9.69
CA ASN A 61 -7.83 -4.79 10.70
C ASN A 61 -8.23 -3.32 10.53
N ASN A 62 -9.26 -2.91 11.25
CA ASN A 62 -9.71 -1.52 11.30
C ASN A 62 -10.08 -1.04 12.71
N ASP A 63 -9.76 -1.83 13.73
CA ASP A 63 -10.10 -1.55 15.13
C ASP A 63 -9.03 -0.68 15.82
N TYR A 64 -8.65 0.40 15.16
CA TYR A 64 -7.69 1.38 15.66
C TYR A 64 -8.13 2.79 15.26
N GLU A 65 -7.61 3.81 15.94
CA GLU A 65 -7.83 5.21 15.60
C GLU A 65 -6.56 5.84 15.06
N GLY A 66 -6.70 6.79 14.15
CA GLY A 66 -5.56 7.31 13.39
C GLY A 66 -5.07 6.27 12.37
N GLY A 67 -3.82 6.34 12.00
CA GLY A 67 -3.19 5.35 11.13
C GLY A 67 -3.76 5.29 9.72
N GLU A 68 -4.41 6.36 9.25
CA GLU A 68 -4.98 6.40 7.90
C GLU A 68 -3.86 6.35 6.85
N LEU A 69 -4.09 5.59 5.78
CA LEU A 69 -3.31 5.70 4.56
C LEU A 69 -3.85 6.90 3.78
N VAL A 70 -2.98 7.85 3.47
CA VAL A 70 -3.35 9.10 2.81
C VAL A 70 -2.48 9.28 1.58
N PHE A 71 -3.12 9.48 0.45
CA PHE A 71 -2.45 9.86 -0.80
C PHE A 71 -2.55 11.35 -1.00
N ASN A 72 -1.43 12.00 -1.33
CA ASN A 72 -1.45 13.38 -1.77
C ASN A 72 -1.41 13.39 -3.31
N PHE A 73 -2.47 13.89 -3.91
CA PHE A 73 -2.59 13.97 -5.36
C PHE A 73 -3.07 15.37 -5.73
N ASP A 74 -2.29 16.07 -6.55
CA ASP A 74 -2.61 17.42 -6.98
C ASP A 74 -2.84 18.36 -5.79
N ASN A 75 -1.97 18.29 -4.78
CA ASN A 75 -2.03 19.07 -3.54
C ASN A 75 -3.30 18.84 -2.70
N ARG A 76 -3.96 17.71 -2.89
CA ARG A 76 -5.13 17.29 -2.10
C ARG A 76 -4.86 15.97 -1.42
N ASP A 77 -5.34 15.83 -0.20
CA ASP A 77 -5.26 14.59 0.54
C ASP A 77 -6.48 13.71 0.25
N TYR A 78 -6.21 12.46 -0.11
CA TYR A 78 -7.23 11.43 -0.30
C TYR A 78 -7.04 10.37 0.77
N ILE A 79 -7.96 10.31 1.71
CA ILE A 79 -7.91 9.36 2.83
C ILE A 79 -8.57 8.06 2.40
N ILE A 80 -7.83 6.96 2.51
CA ILE A 80 -8.36 5.63 2.22
C ILE A 80 -9.14 5.13 3.42
N GLU A 81 -10.39 4.76 3.20
CA GLU A 81 -11.23 4.20 4.25
C GLU A 81 -10.65 2.90 4.78
N LYS A 82 -10.55 2.78 6.10
CA LYS A 82 -10.09 1.57 6.78
C LYS A 82 -11.13 0.48 6.63
N LYS A 83 -10.79 -0.60 5.94
CA LYS A 83 -11.67 -1.76 5.79
C LYS A 83 -10.83 -3.02 5.90
N PRO A 84 -11.17 -3.97 6.79
CA PRO A 84 -10.48 -5.26 6.83
C PRO A 84 -10.63 -5.96 5.48
N ASN A 85 -9.60 -6.66 5.07
CA ASN A 85 -9.55 -7.42 3.83
C ASN A 85 -9.61 -6.56 2.55
N ARG A 86 -9.34 -5.27 2.66
CA ARG A 86 -9.26 -4.38 1.50
C ARG A 86 -7.85 -4.43 0.91
N PHE A 87 -7.78 -4.62 -0.41
CA PHE A 87 -6.56 -4.43 -1.18
C PHE A 87 -6.57 -3.07 -1.87
N ILE A 88 -5.46 -2.36 -1.79
CA ILE A 88 -5.21 -1.14 -2.55
C ILE A 88 -3.97 -1.35 -3.40
N VAL A 89 -4.07 -1.05 -4.68
CA VAL A 89 -2.97 -1.13 -5.65
C VAL A 89 -2.78 0.23 -6.29
N TRP A 90 -1.53 0.69 -6.40
CA TRP A 90 -1.22 1.97 -7.05
C TRP A 90 0.15 1.91 -7.72
N PRO A 91 0.37 2.76 -8.75
CA PRO A 91 1.70 2.93 -9.32
C PRO A 91 2.68 3.46 -8.28
N SER A 92 3.87 2.89 -8.23
CA SER A 92 4.87 3.23 -7.22
C SER A 92 5.58 4.56 -7.45
N ASN A 93 5.29 5.24 -8.57
CA ASN A 93 6.04 6.39 -9.05
C ASN A 93 5.73 7.69 -8.30
N PHE A 94 6.34 8.78 -8.78
CA PHE A 94 6.28 10.11 -8.14
C PHE A 94 4.88 10.74 -8.14
N LEU A 95 3.93 10.22 -8.91
CA LEU A 95 2.56 10.75 -8.95
C LEU A 95 1.72 10.33 -7.74
N PHE A 96 2.20 9.36 -6.96
CA PHE A 96 1.44 8.79 -5.85
C PHE A 96 2.20 8.83 -4.52
N PRO A 97 2.60 10.06 -4.07
CA PRO A 97 3.14 10.17 -2.72
C PRO A 97 2.05 9.85 -1.69
N HIS A 98 2.44 9.18 -0.64
CA HIS A 98 1.50 8.74 0.38
C HIS A 98 2.19 8.68 1.74
N ARG A 99 1.37 8.71 2.77
CA ARG A 99 1.80 8.61 4.16
C ARG A 99 0.84 7.77 4.97
N VAL A 100 1.29 7.33 6.13
CA VAL A 100 0.43 6.73 7.15
C VAL A 100 0.41 7.68 8.34
N ASN A 101 -0.76 8.20 8.67
CA ASN A 101 -0.93 9.08 9.82
C ASN A 101 -0.65 8.32 11.11
N LYS A 102 -0.30 9.07 12.14
CA LYS A 102 0.00 8.51 13.44
C LYS A 102 -1.19 7.72 14.00
N VAL A 103 -0.93 6.49 14.45
CA VAL A 103 -1.91 5.69 15.18
C VAL A 103 -2.08 6.33 16.55
N THR A 104 -3.30 6.71 16.90
CA THR A 104 -3.60 7.38 18.18
C THR A 104 -4.16 6.41 19.22
N LYS A 105 -4.75 5.30 18.79
CA LYS A 105 -5.30 4.28 19.69
C LYS A 105 -5.33 2.93 18.98
N GLY A 106 -4.98 1.87 19.70
CA GLY A 106 -4.99 0.52 19.15
C GLY A 106 -3.73 0.19 18.36
N VAL A 107 -3.81 -0.85 17.54
CA VAL A 107 -2.70 -1.36 16.75
C VAL A 107 -3.17 -1.57 15.31
N ARG A 108 -2.40 -1.07 14.36
CA ARG A 108 -2.68 -1.21 12.94
C ARG A 108 -1.81 -2.32 12.36
N TYR A 109 -2.45 -3.27 11.68
CA TYR A 109 -1.76 -4.34 10.95
C TYR A 109 -2.08 -4.26 9.46
N SER A 110 -1.06 -4.38 8.65
CA SER A 110 -1.20 -4.45 7.19
C SER A 110 -0.13 -5.34 6.59
N VAL A 111 -0.37 -5.75 5.36
CA VAL A 111 0.59 -6.52 4.57
C VAL A 111 0.90 -5.74 3.32
N VAL A 112 2.17 -5.57 2.99
CA VAL A 112 2.59 -4.81 1.80
C VAL A 112 3.53 -5.63 0.94
N THR A 113 3.48 -5.36 -0.35
CA THR A 113 4.46 -5.86 -1.30
C THR A 113 4.45 -5.02 -2.57
N TRP A 114 5.38 -5.28 -3.46
CA TRP A 114 5.58 -4.49 -4.67
C TRP A 114 5.88 -5.39 -5.86
N ILE A 115 5.59 -4.86 -7.05
CA ILE A 115 6.04 -5.42 -8.32
C ILE A 115 7.23 -4.60 -8.80
N LEU A 116 8.30 -5.28 -9.13
CA LEU A 116 9.50 -4.67 -9.71
C LEU A 116 9.37 -4.46 -11.21
#